data_72af4fbcf52e7d50272299557a6fe257
#
_entry.id   72af4fbcf52e7d50272299557a6fe257
#
_cell.length_a   1.000
_cell.length_b   1.000
_cell.length_c   1.000
_cell.angle_alpha   90.00
_cell.angle_beta   90.00
_cell.angle_gamma   90.00
#
_symmetry.space_group_name_H-M   'P 1'
#
loop_
_entity.id
_entity.type
_entity.pdbx_description
1 polymer ?
#
loop_
_entity_poly.entity_id
_entity_poly.type
_entity_poly.pdbx_seq_one_letter_code
_entity_poly.pdbx_strand_id
1 'polypeptide(L)'
;LLSGIMLNPMQQSEPSKIALFSGAQYSWKQWKSEEEAKKINDIAFNFVENGHFEDSKVSAAFRELGKHMINQNMDNRVVKLEESVDLAPKLTDFMTKLKAGQDVTAERAALRAEFAKIKDAAELYKASGDKKMVAQIHYWLDNAIDQMNALDAFLTGTEAMATNDAAKLWDSYYKGLKLYEQSQTHTFHY
;
A
#
# COMPACT_ATOMS: atom_id res chain seq x y z
N LEU A 1 -31.39 -17.21 11.73
CA LEU A 1 -30.55 -16.47 12.68
C LEU A 1 -29.29 -17.30 12.96
N LEU A 2 -28.11 -16.74 12.73
CA LEU A 2 -26.85 -17.38 13.06
C LEU A 2 -26.61 -17.28 14.58
N SER A 3 -26.18 -18.36 15.20
CA SER A 3 -25.84 -18.39 16.64
C SER A 3 -24.47 -17.80 16.94
N GLY A 4 -23.66 -17.60 15.91
CA GLY A 4 -22.30 -17.06 16.02
C GLY A 4 -21.55 -17.09 14.71
N ILE A 5 -20.37 -16.49 14.68
CA ILE A 5 -19.44 -16.48 13.56
C ILE A 5 -18.08 -16.95 14.07
N MET A 6 -17.45 -17.85 13.34
CA MET A 6 -16.07 -18.25 13.55
C MET A 6 -15.22 -17.60 12.48
N LEU A 7 -14.21 -16.84 12.88
CA LEU A 7 -13.23 -16.21 11.99
C LEU A 7 -11.93 -17.00 12.08
N ASN A 8 -11.34 -17.32 10.92
CA ASN A 8 -10.06 -18.00 10.81
C ASN A 8 -9.00 -16.96 10.39
N PRO A 9 -8.16 -16.48 11.32
CA PRO A 9 -7.12 -15.51 11.00
C PRO A 9 -6.06 -16.15 10.10
N MET A 10 -5.37 -15.30 9.34
CA MET A 10 -4.22 -15.69 8.54
C MET A 10 -3.01 -16.02 9.44
N GLN A 11 -1.94 -16.57 8.84
CA GLN A 11 -0.71 -16.94 9.55
C GLN A 11 -0.08 -15.75 10.29
N GLN A 12 -0.10 -14.56 9.67
CA GLN A 12 0.27 -13.32 10.34
C GLN A 12 -0.90 -12.86 11.21
N SER A 13 -0.86 -13.22 12.48
CA SER A 13 -1.95 -13.00 13.42
C SER A 13 -2.18 -11.53 13.75
N GLU A 14 -1.12 -10.73 13.83
CA GLU A 14 -1.22 -9.31 14.18
C GLU A 14 -1.98 -8.50 13.10
N PRO A 15 -1.61 -8.53 11.81
CA PRO A 15 -2.38 -7.83 10.77
C PRO A 15 -3.79 -8.38 10.60
N SER A 16 -4.04 -9.66 10.91
CA SER A 16 -5.39 -10.24 10.88
C SER A 16 -6.36 -9.57 11.85
N LYS A 17 -5.87 -8.93 12.92
CA LYS A 17 -6.71 -8.23 13.91
C LYS A 17 -7.56 -7.12 13.28
N ILE A 18 -7.10 -6.47 12.21
CA ILE A 18 -7.88 -5.46 11.49
C ILE A 18 -9.17 -6.07 10.92
N ALA A 19 -9.05 -7.17 10.19
CA ALA A 19 -10.19 -7.87 9.61
C ALA A 19 -11.08 -8.50 10.69
N LEU A 20 -10.50 -9.06 11.75
CA LEU A 20 -11.24 -9.62 12.89
C LEU A 20 -12.07 -8.55 13.59
N PHE A 21 -11.51 -7.37 13.83
CA PHE A 21 -12.23 -6.24 14.43
C PHE A 21 -13.42 -5.83 13.55
N SER A 22 -13.18 -5.61 12.26
CA SER A 22 -14.22 -5.21 11.31
C SER A 22 -15.32 -6.27 11.19
N GLY A 23 -14.95 -7.55 11.11
CA GLY A 23 -15.89 -8.67 11.06
C GLY A 23 -16.75 -8.80 12.34
N ALA A 24 -16.14 -8.62 13.52
CA ALA A 24 -16.85 -8.61 14.79
C ALA A 24 -17.83 -7.44 14.87
N GLN A 25 -17.42 -6.24 14.45
CA GLN A 25 -18.30 -5.06 14.41
C GLN A 25 -19.50 -5.26 13.48
N TYR A 26 -19.25 -5.80 12.28
CA TYR A 26 -20.33 -6.12 11.34
C TYR A 26 -21.32 -7.16 11.89
N SER A 27 -20.81 -8.16 12.60
CA SER A 27 -21.63 -9.20 13.22
C SER A 27 -22.52 -8.67 14.34
N TRP A 28 -22.03 -7.65 15.06
CA TRP A 28 -22.78 -6.97 16.12
C TRP A 28 -23.81 -6.00 15.56
N LYS A 29 -23.44 -5.24 14.54
CA LYS A 29 -24.29 -4.24 13.88
C LYS A 29 -23.97 -4.20 12.39
N GLN A 30 -24.92 -4.65 11.56
CA GLN A 30 -24.77 -4.55 10.10
C GLN A 30 -24.62 -3.09 9.66
N TRP A 31 -23.64 -2.85 8.81
CA TRP A 31 -23.39 -1.52 8.23
C TRP A 31 -24.45 -1.21 7.19
N LYS A 32 -24.89 0.04 7.16
CA LYS A 32 -25.97 0.50 6.26
C LYS A 32 -25.43 1.23 5.04
N SER A 33 -24.15 1.58 5.03
CA SER A 33 -23.51 2.31 3.94
C SER A 33 -22.03 1.97 3.86
N GLU A 34 -21.43 2.25 2.71
CA GLU A 34 -19.98 2.16 2.48
C GLU A 34 -19.21 3.13 3.39
N GLU A 35 -19.77 4.32 3.63
CA GLU A 35 -19.16 5.31 4.53
C GLU A 35 -19.07 4.79 5.97
N GLU A 36 -20.13 4.12 6.47
CA GLU A 36 -20.08 3.47 7.78
C GLU A 36 -19.04 2.35 7.83
N ALA A 37 -18.95 1.53 6.78
CA ALA A 37 -17.93 0.50 6.64
C ALA A 37 -16.51 1.07 6.68
N LYS A 38 -16.25 2.13 5.91
CA LYS A 38 -14.97 2.82 5.88
C LYS A 38 -14.59 3.39 7.25
N LYS A 39 -15.52 4.05 7.93
CA LYS A 39 -15.31 4.58 9.28
C LYS A 39 -14.94 3.47 10.28
N ILE A 40 -15.61 2.34 10.23
CA ILE A 40 -15.30 1.21 11.11
C ILE A 40 -13.92 0.62 10.79
N ASN A 41 -13.57 0.53 9.52
CA ASN A 41 -12.24 0.10 9.10
C ASN A 41 -11.14 1.05 9.61
N ASP A 42 -11.35 2.36 9.51
CA ASP A 42 -10.41 3.36 10.05
C ASP A 42 -10.24 3.21 11.57
N ILE A 43 -11.33 3.00 12.29
CA ILE A 43 -11.32 2.73 13.73
C ILE A 43 -10.59 1.42 14.05
N ALA A 44 -10.69 0.40 13.19
CA ALA A 44 -9.97 -0.86 13.39
C ALA A 44 -8.45 -0.66 13.39
N PHE A 45 -7.93 0.13 12.46
CA PHE A 45 -6.50 0.48 12.45
C PHE A 45 -6.07 1.24 13.71
N ASN A 46 -6.88 2.22 14.13
CA ASN A 46 -6.59 2.99 15.35
C ASN A 46 -6.58 2.10 16.59
N PHE A 47 -7.59 1.25 16.74
CA PHE A 47 -7.72 0.38 17.91
C PHE A 47 -6.61 -0.68 17.97
N VAL A 48 -6.28 -1.29 16.84
CA VAL A 48 -5.24 -2.33 16.77
C VAL A 48 -3.86 -1.75 17.04
N GLU A 49 -3.58 -0.54 16.54
CA GLU A 49 -2.28 0.11 16.73
C GLU A 49 -2.15 0.79 18.09
N ASN A 50 -3.15 1.57 18.49
CA ASN A 50 -3.06 2.47 19.64
C ASN A 50 -3.69 1.90 20.92
N GLY A 51 -4.53 0.85 20.81
CA GLY A 51 -5.36 0.34 21.91
C GLY A 51 -6.59 1.23 22.23
N HIS A 52 -6.83 2.28 21.46
CA HIS A 52 -7.97 3.19 21.55
C HIS A 52 -8.43 3.65 20.17
N PHE A 53 -9.58 4.36 20.09
CA PHE A 53 -10.23 4.68 18.82
C PHE A 53 -9.73 5.97 18.17
N GLU A 54 -8.94 6.77 18.88
CA GLU A 54 -8.41 8.03 18.35
C GLU A 54 -7.29 7.76 17.37
N ASP A 55 -7.21 8.63 16.36
CA ASP A 55 -6.19 8.57 15.31
C ASP A 55 -4.81 8.98 15.85
N SER A 56 -3.77 8.39 15.25
CA SER A 56 -2.38 8.77 15.48
C SER A 56 -1.64 8.80 14.13
N LYS A 57 -0.47 9.43 14.11
CA LYS A 57 0.38 9.41 12.92
C LYS A 57 0.76 7.98 12.52
N VAL A 58 0.96 7.11 13.49
CA VAL A 58 1.36 5.71 13.27
C VAL A 58 0.18 4.90 12.72
N SER A 59 -1.01 5.02 13.33
CA SER A 59 -2.21 4.33 12.81
C SER A 59 -2.63 4.85 11.43
N ALA A 60 -2.45 6.15 11.16
CA ALA A 60 -2.69 6.73 9.85
C ALA A 60 -1.72 6.17 8.79
N ALA A 61 -0.43 6.02 9.13
CA ALA A 61 0.55 5.40 8.27
C ALA A 61 0.21 3.93 7.99
N PHE A 62 -0.19 3.18 9.01
CA PHE A 62 -0.61 1.78 8.84
C PHE A 62 -1.85 1.65 7.94
N ARG A 63 -2.84 2.53 8.12
CA ARG A 63 -4.03 2.60 7.27
C ARG A 63 -3.69 2.93 5.82
N GLU A 64 -2.73 3.84 5.57
CA GLU A 64 -2.26 4.14 4.22
C GLU A 64 -1.65 2.90 3.57
N LEU A 65 -0.77 2.19 4.29
CA LEU A 65 -0.16 0.95 3.80
C LEU A 65 -1.20 -0.13 3.50
N GLY A 66 -2.24 -0.24 4.32
CA GLY A 66 -3.33 -1.20 4.14
C GLY A 66 -4.03 -1.10 2.78
N LYS A 67 -4.01 0.07 2.13
CA LYS A 67 -4.56 0.26 0.78
C LYS A 67 -3.76 -0.45 -0.32
N HIS A 68 -2.50 -0.78 -0.03
CA HIS A 68 -1.53 -1.31 -0.99
C HIS A 68 -1.10 -2.74 -0.70
N MET A 69 -1.65 -3.37 0.34
CA MET A 69 -1.28 -4.71 0.81
C MET A 69 -2.36 -5.76 0.55
N ILE A 70 -3.18 -5.57 -0.47
CA ILE A 70 -4.25 -6.52 -0.83
C ILE A 70 -3.67 -7.62 -1.71
N ASN A 71 -3.92 -8.88 -1.35
CA ASN A 71 -3.57 -10.00 -2.20
C ASN A 71 -4.64 -10.21 -3.28
N GLN A 72 -4.39 -9.75 -4.49
CA GLN A 72 -5.30 -9.89 -5.64
C GLN A 72 -5.40 -11.31 -6.19
N ASN A 73 -4.51 -12.21 -5.81
CA ASN A 73 -4.55 -13.60 -6.27
C ASN A 73 -5.58 -14.46 -5.52
N MET A 74 -6.26 -13.91 -4.53
CA MET A 74 -7.41 -14.57 -3.96
C MET A 74 -8.52 -14.67 -5.00
N ASP A 75 -9.22 -15.78 -4.98
CA ASP A 75 -10.27 -16.16 -5.93
C ASP A 75 -11.20 -14.99 -6.32
N ASN A 76 -10.94 -14.38 -7.47
CA ASN A 76 -11.69 -13.24 -8.00
C ASN A 76 -13.09 -13.61 -8.52
N ARG A 77 -13.50 -14.91 -8.44
CA ARG A 77 -14.82 -15.37 -8.83
C ARG A 77 -15.93 -14.86 -7.92
N VAL A 78 -15.59 -14.52 -6.69
CA VAL A 78 -16.58 -14.11 -5.68
C VAL A 78 -16.53 -12.61 -5.41
N VAL A 79 -15.34 -12.02 -5.32
CA VAL A 79 -15.15 -10.59 -5.04
C VAL A 79 -14.02 -10.06 -5.92
N LYS A 80 -14.32 -9.00 -6.68
CA LYS A 80 -13.29 -8.22 -7.36
C LYS A 80 -12.62 -7.31 -6.33
N LEU A 81 -11.44 -7.70 -5.87
CA LEU A 81 -10.62 -6.87 -4.98
C LEU A 81 -9.81 -5.89 -5.81
N GLU A 82 -9.87 -4.63 -5.44
CA GLU A 82 -9.08 -3.56 -6.04
C GLU A 82 -7.98 -3.15 -5.08
N GLU A 83 -6.75 -3.16 -5.55
CA GLU A 83 -5.55 -2.73 -4.83
C GLU A 83 -5.13 -1.35 -5.30
N SER A 84 -4.64 -0.53 -4.37
CA SER A 84 -4.09 0.78 -4.73
C SER A 84 -5.05 1.63 -5.56
N VAL A 85 -6.33 1.64 -5.20
CA VAL A 85 -7.41 2.31 -5.96
C VAL A 85 -7.12 3.78 -6.26
N ASP A 86 -6.36 4.45 -5.41
CA ASP A 86 -5.97 5.85 -5.58
C ASP A 86 -4.75 6.01 -6.50
N LEU A 87 -3.86 5.00 -6.55
CA LEU A 87 -2.60 5.03 -7.31
C LEU A 87 -2.75 4.46 -8.72
N ALA A 88 -3.46 3.34 -8.88
CA ALA A 88 -3.56 2.63 -10.16
C ALA A 88 -4.11 3.50 -11.32
N PRO A 89 -5.16 4.33 -11.13
CA PRO A 89 -5.63 5.24 -12.18
C PRO A 89 -4.59 6.29 -12.58
N LYS A 90 -3.82 6.83 -11.61
CA LYS A 90 -2.76 7.82 -11.87
C LYS A 90 -1.61 7.21 -12.70
N LEU A 91 -1.21 5.97 -12.39
CA LEU A 91 -0.23 5.24 -13.18
C LEU A 91 -0.73 4.99 -14.61
N THR A 92 -1.97 4.58 -14.76
CA THR A 92 -2.59 4.32 -16.07
C THR A 92 -2.66 5.58 -16.92
N ASP A 93 -3.07 6.70 -16.35
CA ASP A 93 -3.14 8.01 -17.05
C ASP A 93 -1.73 8.46 -17.46
N PHE A 94 -0.78 8.45 -16.55
CA PHE A 94 0.62 8.76 -16.82
C PHE A 94 1.18 7.92 -17.99
N MET A 95 1.02 6.60 -17.95
CA MET A 95 1.51 5.69 -18.98
C MET A 95 0.83 5.93 -20.33
N THR A 96 -0.44 6.23 -20.32
CA THR A 96 -1.21 6.52 -21.55
C THR A 96 -0.72 7.79 -22.21
N LYS A 97 -0.56 8.87 -21.44
CA LYS A 97 -0.06 10.15 -21.93
C LYS A 97 1.40 10.06 -22.39
N LEU A 98 2.24 9.37 -21.62
CA LEU A 98 3.65 9.16 -21.99
C LEU A 98 3.78 8.42 -23.32
N LYS A 99 3.02 7.34 -23.53
CA LYS A 99 3.02 6.58 -24.80
C LYS A 99 2.49 7.41 -25.97
N ALA A 100 1.60 8.36 -25.72
CA ALA A 100 1.09 9.28 -26.71
C ALA A 100 2.05 10.48 -26.99
N GLY A 101 3.21 10.53 -26.35
CA GLY A 101 4.18 11.63 -26.50
C GLY A 101 3.69 12.96 -25.92
N GLN A 102 2.73 12.94 -25.01
CA GLN A 102 2.20 14.15 -24.37
C GLN A 102 3.11 14.60 -23.22
N ASP A 103 3.00 15.87 -22.84
CA ASP A 103 3.63 16.35 -21.60
C ASP A 103 3.00 15.67 -20.39
N VAL A 104 3.83 15.06 -19.54
CA VAL A 104 3.44 14.33 -18.34
C VAL A 104 4.06 14.91 -17.07
N THR A 105 4.44 16.17 -17.12
CA THR A 105 5.13 16.82 -15.98
C THR A 105 4.24 16.86 -14.73
N ALA A 106 2.97 17.18 -14.90
CA ALA A 106 2.00 17.23 -13.79
C ALA A 106 1.71 15.83 -13.21
N GLU A 107 1.50 14.84 -14.08
CA GLU A 107 1.23 13.46 -13.70
C GLU A 107 2.44 12.84 -12.99
N ARG A 108 3.64 13.14 -13.47
CA ARG A 108 4.89 12.71 -12.83
C ARG A 108 5.04 13.28 -11.43
N ALA A 109 4.75 14.57 -11.24
CA ALA A 109 4.77 15.20 -9.92
C ALA A 109 3.74 14.59 -8.97
N ALA A 110 2.54 14.31 -9.46
CA ALA A 110 1.48 13.65 -8.69
C ALA A 110 1.87 12.23 -8.27
N LEU A 111 2.48 11.45 -9.17
CA LEU A 111 2.97 10.10 -8.87
C LEU A 111 4.09 10.13 -7.83
N ARG A 112 5.05 11.07 -7.94
CA ARG A 112 6.11 11.23 -6.93
C ARG A 112 5.55 11.50 -5.55
N ALA A 113 4.53 12.35 -5.46
CA ALA A 113 3.86 12.63 -4.18
C ALA A 113 3.22 11.38 -3.58
N GLU A 114 2.57 10.54 -4.39
CA GLU A 114 2.00 9.26 -3.91
C GLU A 114 3.09 8.27 -3.50
N PHE A 115 4.15 8.13 -4.29
CA PHE A 115 5.27 7.24 -3.93
C PHE A 115 5.95 7.68 -2.64
N ALA A 116 6.18 8.99 -2.46
CA ALA A 116 6.72 9.52 -1.22
C ALA A 116 5.80 9.22 -0.04
N LYS A 117 4.50 9.43 -0.18
CA LYS A 117 3.50 9.17 0.85
C LYS A 117 3.51 7.70 1.30
N ILE A 118 3.54 6.76 0.38
CA ILE A 118 3.58 5.32 0.68
C ILE A 118 4.90 4.96 1.37
N LYS A 119 6.03 5.45 0.84
CA LYS A 119 7.34 5.23 1.41
C LYS A 119 7.46 5.79 2.82
N ASP A 120 7.07 7.05 3.03
CA ASP A 120 7.14 7.72 4.33
C ASP A 120 6.26 6.99 5.36
N ALA A 121 5.09 6.49 4.93
CA ALA A 121 4.24 5.66 5.77
C ALA A 121 4.93 4.34 6.16
N ALA A 122 5.62 3.67 5.24
CA ALA A 122 6.34 2.44 5.53
C ALA A 122 7.53 2.68 6.47
N GLU A 123 8.31 3.73 6.25
CA GLU A 123 9.43 4.12 7.10
C GLU A 123 8.96 4.49 8.52
N LEU A 124 7.91 5.32 8.62
CA LEU A 124 7.33 5.70 9.89
C LEU A 124 6.81 4.49 10.67
N TYR A 125 6.04 3.62 9.98
CA TYR A 125 5.47 2.46 10.61
C TYR A 125 6.54 1.46 11.05
N LYS A 126 7.56 1.23 10.24
CA LYS A 126 8.71 0.39 10.59
C LYS A 126 9.45 0.89 11.83
N ALA A 127 9.56 2.21 11.98
CA ALA A 127 10.27 2.83 13.10
C ALA A 127 9.43 2.93 14.39
N SER A 128 8.11 3.10 14.28
CA SER A 128 7.25 3.52 15.39
C SER A 128 6.01 2.67 15.61
N GLY A 129 5.70 1.72 14.73
CA GLY A 129 4.55 0.81 14.84
C GLY A 129 4.68 -0.20 15.98
N ASP A 130 3.57 -0.86 16.29
CA ASP A 130 3.57 -1.95 17.28
C ASP A 130 4.63 -3.00 16.92
N LYS A 131 5.47 -3.34 17.89
CA LYS A 131 6.63 -4.23 17.65
C LYS A 131 6.27 -5.61 17.15
N LYS A 132 5.13 -6.16 17.58
CA LYS A 132 4.68 -7.48 17.15
C LYS A 132 4.14 -7.41 15.73
N MET A 133 3.42 -6.35 15.42
CA MET A 133 2.93 -6.08 14.07
C MET A 133 4.10 -5.91 13.10
N VAL A 134 5.04 -5.02 13.41
CA VAL A 134 6.23 -4.77 12.59
C VAL A 134 7.04 -6.05 12.38
N ALA A 135 7.21 -6.88 13.41
CA ALA A 135 7.91 -8.15 13.28
C ALA A 135 7.24 -9.11 12.27
N GLN A 136 5.92 -9.05 12.13
CA GLN A 136 5.18 -9.90 11.18
C GLN A 136 5.09 -9.34 9.77
N ILE A 137 5.21 -8.01 9.58
CA ILE A 137 5.03 -7.38 8.26
C ILE A 137 6.27 -6.65 7.73
N HIS A 138 7.43 -6.74 8.41
CA HIS A 138 8.63 -5.99 8.03
C HIS A 138 9.07 -6.22 6.57
N TYR A 139 8.91 -7.43 6.02
CA TYR A 139 9.22 -7.71 4.63
C TYR A 139 8.34 -6.90 3.65
N TRP A 140 7.05 -6.73 3.96
CA TRP A 140 6.16 -5.88 3.16
C TRP A 140 6.55 -4.41 3.27
N LEU A 141 6.98 -3.95 4.46
CA LEU A 141 7.45 -2.58 4.66
C LEU A 141 8.71 -2.31 3.85
N ASP A 142 9.69 -3.23 3.89
CA ASP A 142 10.92 -3.12 3.12
C ASP A 142 10.66 -3.20 1.62
N ASN A 143 9.77 -4.11 1.19
CA ASN A 143 9.32 -4.19 -0.19
C ASN A 143 8.69 -2.88 -0.65
N ALA A 144 7.78 -2.29 0.13
CA ALA A 144 7.12 -1.02 -0.21
C ALA A 144 8.14 0.11 -0.38
N ILE A 145 9.13 0.23 0.53
CA ILE A 145 10.18 1.25 0.46
C ILE A 145 11.00 1.09 -0.84
N ASP A 146 11.47 -0.12 -1.12
CA ASP A 146 12.30 -0.38 -2.29
C ASP A 146 11.50 -0.20 -3.60
N GLN A 147 10.25 -0.65 -3.66
CA GLN A 147 9.39 -0.44 -4.82
C GLN A 147 9.12 1.05 -5.08
N MET A 148 8.81 1.84 -4.05
CA MET A 148 8.57 3.28 -4.24
C MET A 148 9.83 3.99 -4.70
N ASN A 149 11.01 3.63 -4.19
CA ASN A 149 12.29 4.15 -4.66
C ASN A 149 12.60 3.72 -6.11
N ALA A 150 12.26 2.48 -6.49
CA ALA A 150 12.42 2.00 -7.87
C ALA A 150 11.53 2.78 -8.84
N LEU A 151 10.26 2.96 -8.49
CA LEU A 151 9.30 3.71 -9.30
C LEU A 151 9.71 5.18 -9.47
N ASP A 152 10.21 5.84 -8.41
CA ASP A 152 10.74 7.21 -8.52
C ASP A 152 11.98 7.28 -9.44
N ALA A 153 12.86 6.29 -9.39
CA ALA A 153 13.99 6.21 -10.31
C ALA A 153 13.52 6.06 -11.77
N PHE A 154 12.49 5.25 -12.04
CA PHE A 154 11.90 5.16 -13.38
C PHE A 154 11.26 6.46 -13.84
N LEU A 155 10.57 7.19 -12.95
CA LEU A 155 10.05 8.54 -13.27
C LEU A 155 11.19 9.50 -13.64
N THR A 156 12.32 9.43 -12.92
CA THR A 156 13.52 10.23 -13.23
C THR A 156 14.07 9.88 -14.62
N GLY A 157 14.03 8.60 -15.02
CA GLY A 157 14.36 8.18 -16.38
C GLY A 157 13.45 8.80 -17.44
N THR A 158 12.13 8.91 -17.17
CA THR A 158 11.20 9.56 -18.11
C THR A 158 11.44 11.08 -18.25
N GLU A 159 11.96 11.75 -17.22
CA GLU A 159 12.42 13.15 -17.33
C GLU A 159 13.65 13.28 -18.23
N ALA A 160 14.61 12.36 -18.05
CA ALA A 160 15.81 12.34 -18.87
C ALA A 160 15.50 12.08 -20.36
N MET A 161 14.50 11.27 -20.66
CA MET A 161 13.97 11.11 -22.02
C MET A 161 13.49 12.44 -22.61
N ALA A 162 12.72 13.21 -21.86
CA ALA A 162 12.17 14.48 -22.30
C ALA A 162 13.26 15.53 -22.58
N THR A 163 14.43 15.43 -21.94
CA THR A 163 15.59 16.32 -22.12
C THR A 163 16.70 15.72 -23.00
N ASN A 164 16.49 14.55 -23.61
CA ASN A 164 17.48 13.80 -24.39
C ASN A 164 18.79 13.53 -23.63
N ASP A 165 18.72 13.37 -22.32
CA ASP A 165 19.86 13.01 -21.45
C ASP A 165 19.99 11.49 -21.35
N ALA A 166 20.68 10.89 -22.31
CA ALA A 166 20.84 9.44 -22.38
C ALA A 166 21.60 8.86 -21.17
N ALA A 167 22.58 9.56 -20.62
CA ALA A 167 23.34 9.09 -19.48
C ALA A 167 22.44 9.00 -18.24
N LYS A 168 21.71 10.07 -17.93
CA LYS A 168 20.76 10.10 -16.82
C LYS A 168 19.62 9.10 -17.00
N LEU A 169 19.15 8.88 -18.23
CA LEU A 169 18.15 7.87 -18.53
C LEU A 169 18.62 6.47 -18.12
N TRP A 170 19.79 6.07 -18.59
CA TRP A 170 20.32 4.73 -18.29
C TRP A 170 20.67 4.55 -16.82
N ASP A 171 21.29 5.54 -16.19
CA ASP A 171 21.58 5.49 -14.75
C ASP A 171 20.32 5.34 -13.91
N SER A 172 19.28 6.09 -14.24
CA SER A 172 17.98 6.01 -13.56
C SER A 172 17.30 4.66 -13.79
N TYR A 173 17.35 4.14 -15.01
CA TYR A 173 16.79 2.83 -15.35
C TYR A 173 17.46 1.71 -14.57
N TYR A 174 18.80 1.65 -14.58
CA TYR A 174 19.55 0.61 -13.87
C TYR A 174 19.38 0.73 -12.34
N LYS A 175 19.32 1.95 -11.81
CA LYS A 175 19.00 2.17 -10.40
C LYS A 175 17.61 1.63 -10.06
N GLY A 176 16.62 1.96 -10.87
CA GLY A 176 15.25 1.47 -10.69
C GLY A 176 15.16 -0.04 -10.76
N LEU A 177 15.83 -0.66 -11.76
CA LEU A 177 15.87 -2.12 -11.92
C LEU A 177 16.49 -2.81 -10.70
N LYS A 178 17.64 -2.31 -10.23
CA LYS A 178 18.32 -2.86 -9.05
C LYS A 178 17.45 -2.80 -7.79
N LEU A 179 16.78 -1.68 -7.56
CA LEU A 179 15.85 -1.52 -6.42
C LEU A 179 14.63 -2.43 -6.55
N TYR A 180 14.10 -2.58 -7.76
CA TYR A 180 13.00 -3.51 -8.02
C TYR A 180 13.43 -4.97 -7.78
N GLU A 181 14.60 -5.39 -8.25
CA GLU A 181 15.15 -6.72 -7.98
C GLU A 181 15.37 -6.92 -6.48
N GLN A 182 15.87 -5.92 -5.77
CA GLN A 182 16.01 -5.96 -4.32
C GLN A 182 14.65 -6.13 -3.63
N SER A 183 13.63 -5.42 -4.07
CA SER A 183 12.29 -5.55 -3.50
C SER A 183 11.75 -6.98 -3.57
N GLN A 184 12.09 -7.74 -4.63
CA GLN A 184 11.67 -9.12 -4.80
C GLN A 184 12.36 -10.10 -3.83
N THR A 185 13.42 -9.67 -3.13
CA THR A 185 14.10 -10.50 -2.11
C THR A 185 13.40 -10.45 -0.76
N HIS A 186 12.50 -9.49 -0.54
CA HIS A 186 11.71 -9.36 0.69
C HIS A 186 10.52 -10.32 0.65
N THR A 187 10.79 -11.59 0.99
CA THR A 187 9.78 -12.65 0.99
C THR A 187 9.72 -13.34 2.35
N PHE A 188 8.56 -13.88 2.68
CA PHE A 188 8.43 -14.77 3.81
C PHE A 188 8.95 -16.15 3.40
N HIS A 189 9.96 -16.66 4.10
CA HIS A 189 10.39 -18.05 4.00
C HIS A 189 9.59 -18.86 5.01
N TYR A 190 8.77 -19.76 4.53
CA TYR A 190 8.00 -20.72 5.34
C TYR A 190 8.75 -22.03 5.45
#